data_bb105bc7ce9c5b6c1ce369a7e6873a29
#
_entry.id   bb105bc7ce9c5b6c1ce369a7e6873a29
#
_cell.length_a   1.000
_cell.length_b   1.000
_cell.length_c   1.000
_cell.angle_alpha   90.00
_cell.angle_beta   90.00
_cell.angle_gamma   90.00
#
_symmetry.space_group_name_H-M   'P 1'
#
loop_
_entity.id
_entity.type
_entity.pdbx_description
1 polymer ?
#
loop_
_entity_poly.entity_id
_entity_poly.type
_entity_poly.pdbx_seq_one_letter_code
_entity_poly.pdbx_strand_id
1 'polypeptide(L)'
;MKREPILSAKDVEIQFSLRGKILKAIRKCSLDLYQGETLAIVGESGSGKSVFTKSFMGMLDANGSVTGGSIMYEGNDLAQYKTEKQWMTIRGKKISMVMQDPMTSLNPLKKIGPQIMESIELNQGLKGAEAKKKALEMMEKVGIYDVERRFNQYPHEFSGGMRQRVVIAIAVACNPDILICDEPTTALDVTIQAQILDLVRNLQKEMNMTVVYITHDLGVVANVADRVAVMYAGQIVEVGLVNEIFYDAWHPYTWALLSSLPQLGIKGHDLPTIDGTPPNLFFEVKGDAFAPRNKQALAIDFEEEPPFFDISETHKAKTWYLDPRAPKMQQPDSIRRLREKMA
;
A
#
# COMPACT_ATOMS: atom_id res chain seq x y z
N MET A 1 7.79 9.13 -23.79
CA MET A 1 6.32 8.89 -23.81
C MET A 1 5.86 8.80 -22.36
N LYS A 2 4.91 9.61 -21.92
CA LYS A 2 4.30 9.43 -20.59
C LYS A 2 3.62 8.06 -20.57
N ARG A 3 3.99 7.21 -19.62
CA ARG A 3 3.33 5.92 -19.39
C ARG A 3 1.88 6.19 -19.00
N GLU A 4 0.91 5.53 -19.64
CA GLU A 4 -0.48 5.60 -19.20
C GLU A 4 -0.67 4.76 -17.92
N PRO A 5 -1.34 5.30 -16.91
CA PRO A 5 -1.59 4.55 -15.69
C PRO A 5 -2.64 3.46 -15.92
N ILE A 6 -2.43 2.27 -15.32
CA ILE A 6 -3.41 1.19 -15.30
C ILE A 6 -4.58 1.56 -14.37
N LEU A 7 -4.30 2.27 -13.28
CA LEU A 7 -5.29 2.84 -12.38
C LEU A 7 -4.87 4.27 -12.02
N SER A 8 -5.81 5.20 -12.10
CA SER A 8 -5.59 6.61 -11.74
C SER A 8 -6.63 7.07 -10.74
N ALA A 9 -6.21 7.31 -9.51
CA ALA A 9 -7.00 7.96 -8.48
C ALA A 9 -6.72 9.46 -8.50
N LYS A 10 -7.78 10.30 -8.59
CA LYS A 10 -7.66 11.77 -8.61
C LYS A 10 -8.57 12.39 -7.58
N ASP A 11 -8.00 13.18 -6.69
CA ASP A 11 -8.67 13.96 -5.65
C ASP A 11 -9.70 13.13 -4.85
N VAL A 12 -9.36 11.86 -4.58
CA VAL A 12 -10.25 10.94 -3.89
C VAL A 12 -10.47 11.39 -2.46
N GLU A 13 -11.74 11.48 -2.06
CA GLU A 13 -12.18 11.77 -0.70
C GLU A 13 -12.98 10.59 -0.16
N ILE A 14 -12.65 10.15 1.08
CA ILE A 14 -13.36 9.07 1.76
C ILE A 14 -13.73 9.52 3.17
N GLN A 15 -15.00 9.33 3.51
CA GLN A 15 -15.56 9.71 4.80
C GLN A 15 -16.22 8.51 5.47
N PHE A 16 -16.17 8.49 6.80
CA PHE A 16 -16.87 7.53 7.64
C PHE A 16 -17.82 8.24 8.57
N SER A 17 -19.06 7.73 8.67
CA SER A 17 -20.02 8.20 9.65
C SER A 17 -19.86 7.40 10.95
N LEU A 18 -19.42 8.06 12.03
CA LEU A 18 -19.15 7.46 13.33
C LEU A 18 -19.90 8.20 14.42
N ARG A 19 -20.94 7.59 14.97
CA ARG A 19 -21.75 8.16 16.09
C ARG A 19 -22.22 9.60 15.81
N GLY A 20 -22.71 9.85 14.60
CA GLY A 20 -23.20 11.19 14.19
C GLY A 20 -22.11 12.20 13.83
N LYS A 21 -20.84 11.82 13.86
CA LYS A 21 -19.71 12.64 13.40
C LYS A 21 -19.14 12.10 12.11
N ILE A 22 -18.55 12.96 11.29
CA ILE A 22 -17.91 12.60 10.03
C ILE A 22 -16.39 12.58 10.24
N LEU A 23 -15.77 11.42 9.99
CA LEU A 23 -14.32 11.26 9.92
C LEU A 23 -13.89 11.39 8.46
N LYS A 24 -13.09 12.39 8.11
CA LYS A 24 -12.53 12.59 6.77
C LYS A 24 -11.24 11.78 6.64
N ALA A 25 -11.36 10.46 6.42
CA ALA A 25 -10.23 9.53 6.43
C ALA A 25 -9.26 9.75 5.26
N ILE A 26 -9.76 10.11 4.08
CA ILE A 26 -8.97 10.45 2.89
C ILE A 26 -9.40 11.82 2.39
N ARG A 27 -8.41 12.68 2.10
CA ARG A 27 -8.59 14.11 1.80
C ARG A 27 -7.90 14.44 0.49
N LYS A 28 -8.64 14.50 -0.64
CA LYS A 28 -8.13 14.81 -1.99
C LYS A 28 -6.83 14.08 -2.33
N CYS A 29 -6.86 12.75 -2.16
CA CYS A 29 -5.70 11.90 -2.40
C CYS A 29 -5.62 11.53 -3.89
N SER A 30 -4.46 11.78 -4.52
CA SER A 30 -4.23 11.45 -5.93
C SER A 30 -3.00 10.55 -6.07
N LEU A 31 -3.14 9.47 -6.86
CA LEU A 31 -2.08 8.49 -7.11
C LEU A 31 -2.33 7.72 -8.40
N ASP A 32 -1.29 7.58 -9.21
CA ASP A 32 -1.30 6.76 -10.42
C ASP A 32 -0.53 5.45 -10.18
N LEU A 33 -1.07 4.33 -10.67
CA LEU A 33 -0.41 3.03 -10.74
C LEU A 33 -0.08 2.72 -12.20
N TYR A 34 1.13 2.21 -12.46
CA TYR A 34 1.56 1.84 -13.79
C TYR A 34 1.72 0.33 -13.94
N GLN A 35 1.43 -0.19 -15.15
CA GLN A 35 1.53 -1.62 -15.43
C GLN A 35 2.92 -2.18 -15.10
N GLY A 36 2.96 -3.27 -14.34
CA GLY A 36 4.16 -4.02 -14.02
C GLY A 36 5.10 -3.36 -13.02
N GLU A 37 4.71 -2.23 -12.39
CA GLU A 37 5.50 -1.63 -11.31
C GLU A 37 5.17 -2.24 -9.94
N THR A 38 6.10 -2.09 -9.02
CA THR A 38 5.85 -2.24 -7.59
C THR A 38 5.83 -0.87 -6.93
N LEU A 39 4.66 -0.42 -6.46
CA LEU A 39 4.49 0.80 -5.69
C LEU A 39 4.38 0.48 -4.20
N ALA A 40 5.16 1.13 -3.35
CA ALA A 40 4.97 1.09 -1.91
C ALA A 40 4.21 2.32 -1.40
N ILE A 41 3.19 2.13 -0.58
CA ILE A 41 2.51 3.19 0.16
C ILE A 41 2.94 3.09 1.62
N VAL A 42 3.66 4.11 2.10
CA VAL A 42 4.25 4.14 3.45
C VAL A 42 3.68 5.27 4.30
N GLY A 43 3.77 5.13 5.61
CA GLY A 43 3.34 6.15 6.58
C GLY A 43 2.92 5.52 7.91
N GLU A 44 2.70 6.35 8.93
CA GLU A 44 2.27 5.91 10.25
C GLU A 44 0.96 5.12 10.21
N SER A 45 0.70 4.30 11.25
CA SER A 45 -0.60 3.67 11.45
C SER A 45 -1.71 4.73 11.52
N GLY A 46 -2.84 4.46 10.87
CA GLY A 46 -3.94 5.43 10.79
C GLY A 46 -3.78 6.55 9.75
N SER A 47 -2.70 6.57 8.94
CA SER A 47 -2.55 7.58 7.88
C SER A 47 -3.53 7.43 6.71
N GLY A 48 -4.27 6.31 6.61
CA GLY A 48 -5.29 6.08 5.60
C GLY A 48 -4.93 5.08 4.50
N LYS A 49 -3.73 4.48 4.51
CA LYS A 49 -3.19 3.58 3.46
C LYS A 49 -4.18 2.49 3.04
N SER A 50 -4.59 1.65 3.99
CA SER A 50 -5.52 0.55 3.72
C SER A 50 -6.91 1.04 3.32
N VAL A 51 -7.38 2.16 3.87
CA VAL A 51 -8.67 2.77 3.50
C VAL A 51 -8.64 3.21 2.05
N PHE A 52 -7.57 3.89 1.64
CA PHE A 52 -7.40 4.38 0.28
C PHE A 52 -7.39 3.22 -0.73
N THR A 53 -6.59 2.18 -0.50
CA THR A 53 -6.50 1.03 -1.42
C THR A 53 -7.74 0.14 -1.41
N LYS A 54 -8.42 -0.03 -0.27
CA LYS A 54 -9.72 -0.73 -0.20
C LYS A 54 -10.80 -0.06 -1.05
N SER A 55 -10.72 1.26 -1.25
CA SER A 55 -11.67 1.96 -2.13
C SER A 55 -11.58 1.53 -3.59
N PHE A 56 -10.42 1.05 -4.06
CA PHE A 56 -10.24 0.53 -5.43
C PHE A 56 -11.03 -0.76 -5.68
N MET A 57 -11.47 -1.42 -4.62
CA MET A 57 -12.23 -2.66 -4.67
C MET A 57 -13.63 -2.52 -4.06
N GLY A 58 -14.04 -1.32 -3.63
CA GLY A 58 -15.31 -1.11 -2.93
C GLY A 58 -15.40 -1.90 -1.62
N MET A 59 -14.28 -2.06 -0.91
CA MET A 59 -14.19 -2.82 0.35
C MET A 59 -14.09 -1.90 1.57
N LEU A 60 -14.71 -0.73 1.50
CA LEU A 60 -14.89 0.14 2.65
C LEU A 60 -15.91 -0.48 3.61
N ASP A 61 -15.77 -0.20 4.91
CA ASP A 61 -16.77 -0.58 5.90
C ASP A 61 -18.12 0.05 5.58
N ALA A 62 -19.21 -0.53 6.04
CA ALA A 62 -20.58 -0.14 5.70
C ALA A 62 -20.92 1.33 6.02
N ASN A 63 -20.20 1.94 6.94
CA ASN A 63 -20.33 3.36 7.33
C ASN A 63 -19.38 4.29 6.57
N GLY A 64 -18.58 3.75 5.63
CA GLY A 64 -17.63 4.48 4.79
C GLY A 64 -18.10 4.67 3.37
N SER A 65 -17.77 5.79 2.74
CA SER A 65 -18.08 6.06 1.34
C SER A 65 -17.05 6.96 0.67
N VAL A 66 -16.86 6.76 -0.63
CA VAL A 66 -16.15 7.70 -1.49
C VAL A 66 -17.08 8.89 -1.72
N THR A 67 -16.69 10.08 -1.29
CA THR A 67 -17.51 11.29 -1.33
C THR A 67 -17.05 12.31 -2.38
N GLY A 68 -15.85 12.13 -2.96
CA GLY A 68 -15.31 13.00 -3.99
C GLY A 68 -14.19 12.34 -4.79
N GLY A 69 -13.82 12.97 -5.89
CA GLY A 69 -12.79 12.50 -6.80
C GLY A 69 -13.23 11.36 -7.71
N SER A 70 -12.25 10.72 -8.37
CA SER A 70 -12.46 9.61 -9.30
C SER A 70 -11.39 8.53 -9.13
N ILE A 71 -11.73 7.29 -9.47
CA ILE A 71 -10.83 6.14 -9.48
C ILE A 71 -10.97 5.45 -10.83
N MET A 72 -10.16 5.88 -11.79
CA MET A 72 -10.23 5.39 -13.17
C MET A 72 -9.45 4.09 -13.34
N TYR A 73 -10.11 3.06 -13.83
CA TYR A 73 -9.51 1.77 -14.19
C TYR A 73 -10.12 1.28 -15.51
N GLU A 74 -9.29 1.02 -16.53
CA GLU A 74 -9.74 0.60 -17.88
C GLU A 74 -10.90 1.46 -18.43
N GLY A 75 -10.83 2.78 -18.25
CA GLY A 75 -11.88 3.71 -18.72
C GLY A 75 -13.14 3.78 -17.87
N ASN A 76 -13.23 3.01 -16.79
CA ASN A 76 -14.37 3.02 -15.85
C ASN A 76 -14.00 3.74 -14.56
N ASP A 77 -14.90 4.58 -14.06
CA ASP A 77 -14.74 5.21 -12.74
C ASP A 77 -15.29 4.30 -11.65
N LEU A 78 -14.40 3.63 -10.92
CA LEU A 78 -14.75 2.73 -9.82
C LEU A 78 -15.43 3.47 -8.65
N ALA A 79 -15.18 4.78 -8.48
CA ALA A 79 -15.84 5.58 -7.46
C ALA A 79 -17.37 5.68 -7.66
N GLN A 80 -17.84 5.44 -8.88
CA GLN A 80 -19.26 5.44 -9.23
C GLN A 80 -19.94 4.06 -9.09
N TYR A 81 -19.19 2.99 -8.78
CA TYR A 81 -19.75 1.66 -8.63
C TYR A 81 -20.59 1.56 -7.34
N LYS A 82 -21.85 1.11 -7.50
CA LYS A 82 -22.83 1.05 -6.39
C LYS A 82 -23.37 -0.35 -6.14
N THR A 83 -23.23 -1.25 -7.10
CA THR A 83 -23.83 -2.58 -7.01
C THR A 83 -22.78 -3.66 -6.86
N GLU A 84 -23.09 -4.71 -6.10
CA GLU A 84 -22.22 -5.87 -5.94
C GLU A 84 -21.87 -6.52 -7.30
N LYS A 85 -22.82 -6.53 -8.24
CA LYS A 85 -22.59 -7.04 -9.60
C LYS A 85 -21.46 -6.30 -10.33
N GLN A 86 -21.35 -4.97 -10.16
CA GLN A 86 -20.25 -4.19 -10.73
C GLN A 86 -18.92 -4.58 -10.04
N TRP A 87 -18.90 -4.65 -8.72
CA TRP A 87 -17.69 -5.01 -7.96
C TRP A 87 -17.22 -6.44 -8.23
N MET A 88 -18.11 -7.40 -8.51
CA MET A 88 -17.74 -8.76 -8.93
C MET A 88 -16.98 -8.81 -10.27
N THR A 89 -17.02 -7.75 -11.08
CA THR A 89 -16.19 -7.67 -12.29
C THR A 89 -14.74 -7.28 -11.99
N ILE A 90 -14.49 -6.69 -10.83
CA ILE A 90 -13.19 -6.16 -10.40
C ILE A 90 -12.53 -7.09 -9.38
N ARG A 91 -13.24 -7.40 -8.27
CA ARG A 91 -12.69 -8.17 -7.15
C ARG A 91 -12.27 -9.58 -7.59
N GLY A 92 -11.02 -9.93 -7.28
CA GLY A 92 -10.43 -11.24 -7.57
C GLY A 92 -10.16 -11.51 -9.04
N LYS A 93 -10.65 -10.68 -9.97
CA LYS A 93 -10.42 -10.81 -11.42
C LYS A 93 -9.38 -9.82 -11.92
N LYS A 94 -9.55 -8.56 -11.55
CA LYS A 94 -8.75 -7.43 -11.98
C LYS A 94 -7.87 -6.90 -10.87
N ILE A 95 -8.46 -6.72 -9.70
CA ILE A 95 -7.77 -6.27 -8.51
C ILE A 95 -7.98 -7.31 -7.41
N SER A 96 -6.89 -7.77 -6.82
CA SER A 96 -6.88 -8.69 -5.68
C SER A 96 -6.13 -8.10 -4.50
N MET A 97 -6.41 -8.60 -3.30
CA MET A 97 -5.79 -8.11 -2.07
C MET A 97 -5.36 -9.26 -1.17
N VAL A 98 -4.15 -9.17 -0.66
CA VAL A 98 -3.61 -9.95 0.46
C VAL A 98 -3.73 -9.08 1.71
N MET A 99 -4.54 -9.50 2.67
CA MET A 99 -4.77 -8.77 3.92
C MET A 99 -3.68 -9.05 4.95
N GLN A 100 -3.60 -8.18 5.95
CA GLN A 100 -2.57 -8.17 6.99
C GLN A 100 -2.46 -9.49 7.77
N ASP A 101 -3.57 -10.15 8.09
CA ASP A 101 -3.58 -11.36 8.90
C ASP A 101 -4.08 -12.59 8.10
N PRO A 102 -3.19 -13.55 7.79
CA PRO A 102 -3.58 -14.78 7.12
C PRO A 102 -4.51 -15.67 7.95
N MET A 103 -4.54 -15.49 9.27
CA MET A 103 -5.42 -16.26 10.16
C MET A 103 -6.89 -15.89 10.00
N THR A 104 -7.16 -14.61 9.72
CA THR A 104 -8.53 -14.11 9.48
C THR A 104 -8.97 -14.29 8.03
N SER A 105 -8.01 -14.48 7.11
CA SER A 105 -8.27 -14.63 5.68
C SER A 105 -8.68 -16.04 5.28
N LEU A 106 -8.27 -17.07 6.05
CA LEU A 106 -8.60 -18.47 5.78
C LEU A 106 -9.70 -18.97 6.71
N ASN A 107 -10.70 -19.68 6.15
CA ASN A 107 -11.71 -20.34 6.95
C ASN A 107 -11.10 -21.58 7.65
N PRO A 108 -11.00 -21.59 8.99
CA PRO A 108 -10.35 -22.68 9.73
C PRO A 108 -11.09 -24.03 9.63
N LEU A 109 -12.36 -24.01 9.26
CA LEU A 109 -13.21 -25.20 9.14
C LEU A 109 -13.26 -25.80 7.72
N LYS A 110 -12.66 -25.13 6.75
CA LYS A 110 -12.54 -25.60 5.36
C LYS A 110 -11.11 -26.05 5.07
N LYS A 111 -10.96 -27.11 4.26
CA LYS A 111 -9.65 -27.53 3.74
C LYS A 111 -9.07 -26.47 2.81
N ILE A 112 -7.73 -26.45 2.65
CA ILE A 112 -7.01 -25.47 1.84
C ILE A 112 -7.40 -25.53 0.36
N GLY A 113 -7.38 -26.71 -0.25
CA GLY A 113 -7.71 -26.87 -1.66
C GLY A 113 -9.07 -26.29 -2.07
N PRO A 114 -10.17 -26.65 -1.38
CA PRO A 114 -11.48 -26.04 -1.61
C PRO A 114 -11.52 -24.52 -1.51
N GLN A 115 -10.72 -23.89 -0.66
CA GLN A 115 -10.68 -22.43 -0.55
C GLN A 115 -10.00 -21.77 -1.76
N ILE A 116 -8.93 -22.40 -2.30
CA ILE A 116 -8.30 -21.93 -3.54
C ILE A 116 -9.25 -22.17 -4.72
N MET A 117 -9.90 -23.35 -4.81
CA MET A 117 -10.87 -23.64 -5.85
C MET A 117 -12.04 -22.66 -5.86
N GLU A 118 -12.56 -22.26 -4.70
CA GLU A 118 -13.67 -21.31 -4.60
C GLU A 118 -13.37 -20.00 -5.35
N SER A 119 -12.16 -19.45 -5.22
CA SER A 119 -11.73 -18.27 -5.97
C SER A 119 -11.70 -18.52 -7.49
N ILE A 120 -11.19 -19.68 -7.91
CA ILE A 120 -11.11 -20.07 -9.31
C ILE A 120 -12.53 -20.28 -9.91
N GLU A 121 -13.39 -20.99 -9.21
CA GLU A 121 -14.75 -21.28 -9.65
C GLU A 121 -15.60 -20.00 -9.80
N LEU A 122 -15.51 -19.09 -8.82
CA LEU A 122 -16.25 -17.83 -8.83
C LEU A 122 -15.77 -16.87 -9.93
N ASN A 123 -14.48 -16.81 -10.16
CA ASN A 123 -13.90 -15.77 -11.02
C ASN A 123 -13.57 -16.24 -12.43
N GLN A 124 -13.22 -17.53 -12.63
CA GLN A 124 -12.88 -18.10 -13.94
C GLN A 124 -13.99 -19.02 -14.50
N GLY A 125 -14.96 -19.41 -13.68
CA GLY A 125 -16.04 -20.31 -14.08
C GLY A 125 -15.63 -21.78 -14.27
N LEU A 126 -14.35 -22.12 -13.97
CA LEU A 126 -13.85 -23.50 -13.96
C LEU A 126 -14.50 -24.27 -12.83
N LYS A 127 -14.75 -25.59 -13.01
CA LYS A 127 -15.41 -26.42 -11.98
C LYS A 127 -14.78 -27.80 -11.87
N GLY A 128 -14.95 -28.44 -10.71
CA GLY A 128 -14.59 -29.83 -10.46
C GLY A 128 -13.11 -30.12 -10.72
N ALA A 129 -12.81 -31.04 -11.63
CA ALA A 129 -11.44 -31.49 -11.89
C ALA A 129 -10.53 -30.39 -12.47
N GLU A 130 -11.06 -29.50 -13.30
CA GLU A 130 -10.32 -28.38 -13.88
C GLU A 130 -9.95 -27.35 -12.82
N ALA A 131 -10.89 -26.97 -11.95
CA ALA A 131 -10.63 -26.07 -10.83
C ALA A 131 -9.62 -26.69 -9.84
N LYS A 132 -9.73 -28.01 -9.57
CA LYS A 132 -8.75 -28.72 -8.72
C LYS A 132 -7.35 -28.68 -9.34
N LYS A 133 -7.22 -28.99 -10.62
CA LYS A 133 -5.94 -28.95 -11.33
C LYS A 133 -5.29 -27.58 -11.23
N LYS A 134 -6.06 -26.53 -11.50
CA LYS A 134 -5.59 -25.14 -11.39
C LYS A 134 -5.18 -24.77 -9.96
N ALA A 135 -5.93 -25.22 -8.95
CA ALA A 135 -5.61 -24.98 -7.55
C ALA A 135 -4.27 -25.66 -7.15
N LEU A 136 -4.03 -26.90 -7.59
CA LEU A 136 -2.77 -27.59 -7.35
C LEU A 136 -1.58 -26.89 -8.02
N GLU A 137 -1.74 -26.47 -9.29
CA GLU A 137 -0.73 -25.66 -9.99
C GLU A 137 -0.41 -24.36 -9.24
N MET A 138 -1.42 -23.68 -8.68
CA MET A 138 -1.20 -22.46 -7.89
C MET A 138 -0.50 -22.74 -6.56
N MET A 139 -0.81 -23.88 -5.91
CA MET A 139 -0.09 -24.29 -4.69
C MET A 139 1.39 -24.54 -4.96
N GLU A 140 1.73 -25.24 -6.06
CA GLU A 140 3.12 -25.44 -6.48
C GLU A 140 3.81 -24.11 -6.77
N LYS A 141 3.14 -23.21 -7.52
CA LYS A 141 3.64 -21.91 -7.92
C LYS A 141 4.03 -21.02 -6.72
N VAL A 142 3.28 -21.09 -5.63
CA VAL A 142 3.61 -20.38 -4.40
C VAL A 142 4.60 -21.13 -3.50
N GLY A 143 5.17 -22.24 -3.98
CA GLY A 143 6.19 -23.02 -3.26
C GLY A 143 5.62 -23.87 -2.12
N ILE A 144 4.42 -24.37 -2.24
CA ILE A 144 3.87 -25.41 -1.37
C ILE A 144 4.22 -26.77 -1.98
N TYR A 145 5.00 -27.57 -1.26
CA TYR A 145 5.37 -28.91 -1.67
C TYR A 145 4.32 -29.94 -1.24
N ASP A 146 4.31 -31.13 -1.88
CA ASP A 146 3.39 -32.23 -1.58
C ASP A 146 1.91 -31.79 -1.69
N VAL A 147 1.61 -31.13 -2.81
CA VAL A 147 0.34 -30.39 -3.01
C VAL A 147 -0.90 -31.27 -2.91
N GLU A 148 -0.86 -32.52 -3.40
CA GLU A 148 -2.00 -33.44 -3.35
C GLU A 148 -2.41 -33.79 -1.90
N ARG A 149 -1.45 -34.00 -1.03
CA ARG A 149 -1.69 -34.23 0.39
C ARG A 149 -2.17 -32.95 1.05
N ARG A 150 -1.44 -31.83 0.85
CA ARG A 150 -1.72 -30.53 1.47
C ARG A 150 -3.03 -29.90 1.03
N PHE A 151 -3.49 -30.19 -0.18
CA PHE A 151 -4.80 -29.79 -0.68
C PHE A 151 -5.94 -30.22 0.25
N ASN A 152 -5.79 -31.37 0.90
CA ASN A 152 -6.79 -31.96 1.79
C ASN A 152 -6.59 -31.59 3.27
N GLN A 153 -5.57 -30.83 3.60
CA GLN A 153 -5.28 -30.37 4.97
C GLN A 153 -6.05 -29.09 5.32
N TYR A 154 -6.14 -28.80 6.61
CA TYR A 154 -6.78 -27.61 7.17
C TYR A 154 -5.74 -26.52 7.47
N PRO A 155 -6.15 -25.25 7.59
CA PRO A 155 -5.24 -24.13 7.88
C PRO A 155 -4.38 -24.34 9.14
N HIS A 156 -4.90 -24.97 10.19
CA HIS A 156 -4.16 -25.21 11.44
C HIS A 156 -2.99 -26.20 11.30
N GLU A 157 -2.97 -26.99 10.22
CA GLU A 157 -1.86 -27.91 9.90
C GLU A 157 -0.72 -27.23 9.14
N PHE A 158 -0.85 -25.92 8.85
CA PHE A 158 0.13 -25.12 8.12
C PHE A 158 0.86 -24.15 9.06
N SER A 159 2.17 -23.92 8.82
CA SER A 159 2.90 -22.84 9.48
C SER A 159 2.39 -21.46 9.04
N GLY A 160 2.75 -20.39 9.76
CA GLY A 160 2.37 -19.00 9.41
C GLY A 160 2.76 -18.64 7.98
N GLY A 161 4.01 -18.90 7.60
CA GLY A 161 4.50 -18.65 6.24
C GLY A 161 3.80 -19.49 5.17
N MET A 162 3.44 -20.74 5.48
CA MET A 162 2.65 -21.57 4.56
C MET A 162 1.23 -21.05 4.39
N ARG A 163 0.57 -20.60 5.45
CA ARG A 163 -0.76 -19.96 5.35
C ARG A 163 -0.70 -18.70 4.51
N GLN A 164 0.34 -17.89 4.68
CA GLN A 164 0.55 -16.69 3.86
C GLN A 164 0.71 -17.05 2.37
N ARG A 165 1.45 -18.11 2.05
CA ARG A 165 1.57 -18.62 0.66
C ARG A 165 0.22 -19.05 0.11
N VAL A 166 -0.65 -19.67 0.91
CA VAL A 166 -2.03 -20.03 0.50
C VAL A 166 -2.87 -18.79 0.22
N VAL A 167 -2.81 -17.78 1.09
CA VAL A 167 -3.56 -16.51 0.88
C VAL A 167 -3.08 -15.83 -0.41
N ILE A 168 -1.76 -15.81 -0.66
CA ILE A 168 -1.21 -15.30 -1.92
C ILE A 168 -1.71 -16.14 -3.10
N ALA A 169 -1.72 -17.50 -3.01
CA ALA A 169 -2.25 -18.36 -4.06
C ALA A 169 -3.70 -18.04 -4.41
N ILE A 170 -4.56 -17.82 -3.39
CA ILE A 170 -5.96 -17.42 -3.58
C ILE A 170 -6.04 -16.07 -4.30
N ALA A 171 -5.24 -15.09 -3.88
CA ALA A 171 -5.25 -13.74 -4.44
C ALA A 171 -4.80 -13.69 -5.91
N VAL A 172 -3.80 -14.51 -6.29
CA VAL A 172 -3.26 -14.52 -7.66
C VAL A 172 -3.85 -15.60 -8.56
N ALA A 173 -4.72 -16.47 -8.06
CA ALA A 173 -5.28 -17.60 -8.79
C ALA A 173 -5.95 -17.21 -10.12
N CYS A 174 -6.48 -15.99 -10.19
CA CYS A 174 -7.21 -15.48 -11.34
C CYS A 174 -6.43 -14.49 -12.20
N ASN A 175 -5.11 -14.42 -12.03
CA ASN A 175 -4.20 -13.54 -12.76
C ASN A 175 -4.66 -12.06 -12.71
N PRO A 176 -4.75 -11.44 -11.53
CA PRO A 176 -5.18 -10.06 -11.43
C PRO A 176 -4.18 -9.10 -12.08
N ASP A 177 -4.66 -7.97 -12.57
CA ASP A 177 -3.81 -6.91 -13.12
C ASP A 177 -3.10 -6.14 -12.00
N ILE A 178 -3.76 -6.04 -10.82
CA ILE A 178 -3.25 -5.34 -9.64
C ILE A 178 -3.37 -6.25 -8.41
N LEU A 179 -2.27 -6.45 -7.70
CA LEU A 179 -2.22 -7.12 -6.39
C LEU A 179 -1.89 -6.11 -5.29
N ILE A 180 -2.80 -5.93 -4.34
CA ILE A 180 -2.59 -5.10 -3.15
C ILE A 180 -2.13 -6.02 -2.01
N CYS A 181 -0.98 -5.73 -1.41
CA CYS A 181 -0.42 -6.42 -0.26
C CYS A 181 -0.45 -5.51 0.95
N ASP A 182 -1.46 -5.67 1.82
CA ASP A 182 -1.62 -4.85 3.04
C ASP A 182 -0.88 -5.53 4.19
N GLU A 183 0.30 -5.03 4.52
CA GLU A 183 1.22 -5.54 5.56
C GLU A 183 1.42 -7.08 5.49
N PRO A 184 1.80 -7.64 4.34
CA PRO A 184 1.72 -9.09 4.10
C PRO A 184 2.70 -9.93 4.94
N THR A 185 3.57 -9.31 5.71
CA THR A 185 4.67 -9.97 6.44
C THR A 185 4.72 -9.62 7.93
N THR A 186 3.79 -8.83 8.45
CA THR A 186 3.83 -8.26 9.82
C THR A 186 3.90 -9.33 10.93
N ALA A 187 3.34 -10.52 10.72
CA ALA A 187 3.32 -11.60 11.72
C ALA A 187 4.34 -12.73 11.44
N LEU A 188 5.33 -12.48 10.56
CA LEU A 188 6.30 -13.47 10.12
C LEU A 188 7.71 -13.15 10.64
N ASP A 189 8.52 -14.17 10.87
CA ASP A 189 9.95 -13.98 11.13
C ASP A 189 10.69 -13.44 9.89
N VAL A 190 11.85 -12.81 10.12
CA VAL A 190 12.61 -12.10 9.07
C VAL A 190 12.96 -13.01 7.87
N THR A 191 13.25 -14.28 8.13
CA THR A 191 13.62 -15.23 7.06
C THR A 191 12.42 -15.56 6.18
N ILE A 192 11.27 -15.83 6.78
CA ILE A 192 10.03 -16.10 6.05
C ILE A 192 9.54 -14.83 5.35
N GLN A 193 9.68 -13.67 5.98
CA GLN A 193 9.37 -12.38 5.37
C GLN A 193 10.12 -12.21 4.03
N ALA A 194 11.44 -12.41 4.01
CA ALA A 194 12.24 -12.32 2.79
C ALA A 194 11.73 -13.29 1.71
N GLN A 195 11.43 -14.53 2.08
CA GLN A 195 10.89 -15.53 1.14
C GLN A 195 9.52 -15.14 0.55
N ILE A 196 8.64 -14.51 1.34
CA ILE A 196 7.33 -14.04 0.86
C ILE A 196 7.50 -12.86 -0.10
N LEU A 197 8.40 -11.93 0.19
CA LEU A 197 8.69 -10.81 -0.70
C LEU A 197 9.26 -11.27 -2.04
N ASP A 198 10.21 -12.21 -2.03
CA ASP A 198 10.77 -12.82 -3.24
C ASP A 198 9.71 -13.58 -4.04
N LEU A 199 8.82 -14.31 -3.35
CA LEU A 199 7.70 -15.00 -3.99
C LEU A 199 6.81 -14.00 -4.74
N VAL A 200 6.35 -12.93 -4.10
CA VAL A 200 5.48 -11.93 -4.74
C VAL A 200 6.20 -11.25 -5.90
N ARG A 201 7.50 -10.92 -5.76
CA ARG A 201 8.32 -10.33 -6.82
C ARG A 201 8.44 -11.26 -8.05
N ASN A 202 8.61 -12.57 -7.83
CA ASN A 202 8.67 -13.54 -8.93
C ASN A 202 7.31 -13.67 -9.63
N LEU A 203 6.22 -13.76 -8.86
CA LEU A 203 4.86 -13.79 -9.40
C LEU A 203 4.53 -12.51 -10.18
N GLN A 204 4.93 -11.34 -9.66
CA GLN A 204 4.75 -10.06 -10.33
C GLN A 204 5.40 -10.05 -11.72
N LYS A 205 6.64 -10.51 -11.83
CA LYS A 205 7.36 -10.59 -13.10
C LYS A 205 6.74 -11.60 -14.06
N GLU A 206 6.43 -12.79 -13.56
CA GLU A 206 5.88 -13.88 -14.38
C GLU A 206 4.49 -13.55 -14.93
N MET A 207 3.65 -12.91 -14.13
CA MET A 207 2.26 -12.58 -14.46
C MET A 207 2.10 -11.16 -15.01
N ASN A 208 3.19 -10.37 -15.07
CA ASN A 208 3.21 -8.95 -15.47
C ASN A 208 2.15 -8.12 -14.73
N MET A 209 1.94 -8.40 -13.43
CA MET A 209 0.98 -7.67 -12.61
C MET A 209 1.64 -6.47 -11.94
N THR A 210 0.81 -5.48 -11.59
CA THR A 210 1.21 -4.34 -10.77
C THR A 210 1.03 -4.71 -9.29
N VAL A 211 2.02 -4.40 -8.45
CA VAL A 211 1.94 -4.69 -7.01
C VAL A 211 1.91 -3.41 -6.20
N VAL A 212 0.97 -3.31 -5.27
CA VAL A 212 0.91 -2.22 -4.30
C VAL A 212 1.21 -2.79 -2.91
N TYR A 213 2.36 -2.44 -2.36
CA TYR A 213 2.69 -2.76 -0.96
C TYR A 213 2.23 -1.64 -0.03
N ILE A 214 1.50 -2.01 1.00
CA ILE A 214 1.22 -1.14 2.15
C ILE A 214 2.07 -1.66 3.30
N THR A 215 2.97 -0.84 3.82
CA THR A 215 3.84 -1.21 4.93
C THR A 215 4.34 0.03 5.68
N HIS A 216 4.71 -0.16 6.93
CA HIS A 216 5.46 0.82 7.72
C HIS A 216 6.97 0.49 7.77
N ASP A 217 7.37 -0.67 7.23
CA ASP A 217 8.77 -1.11 7.18
C ASP A 217 9.47 -0.57 5.92
N LEU A 218 10.21 0.51 6.09
CA LEU A 218 11.00 1.13 5.01
C LEU A 218 12.15 0.23 4.53
N GLY A 219 12.62 -0.71 5.35
CA GLY A 219 13.63 -1.70 4.93
C GLY A 219 13.07 -2.66 3.89
N VAL A 220 11.81 -3.06 4.03
CA VAL A 220 11.09 -3.84 3.02
C VAL A 220 10.96 -3.03 1.74
N VAL A 221 10.50 -1.77 1.86
CA VAL A 221 10.28 -0.87 0.72
C VAL A 221 11.53 -0.71 -0.13
N ALA A 222 12.69 -0.48 0.49
CA ALA A 222 13.96 -0.31 -0.20
C ALA A 222 14.34 -1.52 -1.09
N ASN A 223 13.86 -2.72 -0.73
CA ASN A 223 14.20 -3.97 -1.43
C ASN A 223 13.21 -4.34 -2.54
N VAL A 224 11.94 -3.90 -2.45
CA VAL A 224 10.89 -4.40 -3.34
C VAL A 224 10.27 -3.33 -4.23
N ALA A 225 10.31 -2.06 -3.85
CA ALA A 225 9.58 -1.01 -4.54
C ALA A 225 10.37 -0.38 -5.68
N ASP A 226 9.69 -0.06 -6.78
CA ASP A 226 10.17 0.82 -7.84
C ASP A 226 9.89 2.28 -7.49
N ARG A 227 8.68 2.54 -6.95
CA ARG A 227 8.20 3.86 -6.53
C ARG A 227 7.63 3.79 -5.11
N VAL A 228 7.70 4.92 -4.43
CA VAL A 228 7.19 5.08 -3.07
C VAL A 228 6.24 6.27 -3.02
N ALA A 229 5.09 6.09 -2.40
CA ALA A 229 4.15 7.15 -2.05
C ALA A 229 4.08 7.25 -0.52
N VAL A 230 4.45 8.40 0.01
CA VAL A 230 4.42 8.68 1.45
C VAL A 230 3.06 9.28 1.79
N MET A 231 2.34 8.64 2.72
CA MET A 231 0.98 9.03 3.09
C MET A 231 0.92 9.50 4.53
N TYR A 232 0.35 10.69 4.74
CA TYR A 232 0.13 11.29 6.05
C TYR A 232 -1.27 11.88 6.15
N ALA A 233 -1.97 11.59 7.25
CA ALA A 233 -3.28 12.18 7.57
C ALA A 233 -4.28 12.19 6.40
N GLY A 234 -4.38 11.08 5.65
CA GLY A 234 -5.31 10.90 4.54
C GLY A 234 -4.88 11.52 3.21
N GLN A 235 -3.62 11.92 3.06
CA GLN A 235 -3.09 12.49 1.80
C GLN A 235 -1.74 11.87 1.45
N ILE A 236 -1.44 11.75 0.14
CA ILE A 236 -0.08 11.55 -0.33
C ILE A 236 0.65 12.89 -0.20
N VAL A 237 1.75 12.90 0.54
CA VAL A 237 2.54 14.10 0.78
C VAL A 237 3.81 14.14 -0.06
N GLU A 238 4.32 12.99 -0.46
CA GLU A 238 5.49 12.88 -1.34
C GLU A 238 5.39 11.59 -2.15
N VAL A 239 5.80 11.60 -3.42
CA VAL A 239 5.88 10.43 -4.29
C VAL A 239 7.05 10.56 -5.26
N GLY A 240 7.81 9.46 -5.42
CA GLY A 240 8.96 9.41 -6.31
C GLY A 240 9.47 7.99 -6.49
N LEU A 241 10.56 7.83 -7.26
CA LEU A 241 11.30 6.58 -7.31
C LEU A 241 11.87 6.26 -5.92
N VAL A 242 12.09 4.98 -5.64
CA VAL A 242 12.62 4.55 -4.34
C VAL A 242 13.89 5.33 -3.96
N ASN A 243 14.81 5.53 -4.90
CA ASN A 243 16.06 6.27 -4.66
C ASN A 243 15.80 7.77 -4.39
N GLU A 244 14.83 8.39 -5.06
CA GLU A 244 14.47 9.79 -4.82
C GLU A 244 13.92 9.97 -3.41
N ILE A 245 13.01 9.09 -2.96
CA ILE A 245 12.42 9.17 -1.63
C ILE A 245 13.44 8.87 -0.53
N PHE A 246 14.34 7.90 -0.72
CA PHE A 246 15.32 7.55 0.31
C PHE A 246 16.48 8.54 0.41
N TYR A 247 16.91 9.12 -0.72
CA TYR A 247 18.15 9.92 -0.74
C TYR A 247 17.94 11.39 -1.09
N ASP A 248 16.75 11.76 -1.60
CA ASP A 248 16.43 13.14 -1.99
C ASP A 248 15.03 13.58 -1.55
N ALA A 249 14.55 13.05 -0.42
CA ALA A 249 13.27 13.45 0.16
C ALA A 249 13.19 14.95 0.45
N TRP A 250 11.99 15.53 0.27
CA TRP A 250 11.76 16.96 0.48
C TRP A 250 10.67 17.25 1.52
N HIS A 251 9.72 16.34 1.73
CA HIS A 251 8.68 16.58 2.72
C HIS A 251 9.21 16.33 4.13
N PRO A 252 8.97 17.24 5.10
CA PRO A 252 9.45 17.09 6.49
C PRO A 252 9.01 15.81 7.16
N TYR A 253 7.81 15.30 6.85
CA TYR A 253 7.34 14.02 7.35
C TYR A 253 8.17 12.84 6.81
N THR A 254 8.55 12.88 5.54
CA THR A 254 9.43 11.85 4.95
C THR A 254 10.79 11.86 5.63
N TRP A 255 11.35 13.04 5.92
CA TRP A 255 12.59 13.17 6.70
C TRP A 255 12.46 12.53 8.08
N ALA A 256 11.35 12.80 8.77
CA ALA A 256 11.11 12.25 10.10
C ALA A 256 10.98 10.72 10.06
N LEU A 257 10.25 10.15 9.07
CA LEU A 257 10.15 8.72 8.86
C LEU A 257 11.51 8.07 8.60
N LEU A 258 12.28 8.61 7.66
CA LEU A 258 13.61 8.09 7.32
C LEU A 258 14.56 8.21 8.52
N SER A 259 14.54 9.33 9.25
CA SER A 259 15.40 9.54 10.42
C SER A 259 15.13 8.56 11.56
N SER A 260 13.93 7.98 11.63
CA SER A 260 13.57 6.97 12.63
C SER A 260 14.04 5.55 12.29
N LEU A 261 14.69 5.34 11.12
CA LEU A 261 15.23 4.05 10.73
C LEU A 261 16.37 3.60 11.66
N PRO A 262 16.33 2.38 12.22
CA PRO A 262 17.38 1.86 13.09
C PRO A 262 18.77 1.84 12.43
N GLN A 263 18.82 1.63 11.11
CA GLN A 263 20.06 1.59 10.32
C GLN A 263 20.78 2.96 10.26
N LEU A 264 20.05 4.05 10.52
CA LEU A 264 20.58 5.41 10.57
C LEU A 264 20.93 5.87 11.99
N GLY A 265 20.61 5.06 12.99
CA GLY A 265 20.95 5.31 14.38
C GLY A 265 22.45 5.39 14.61
N ILE A 266 22.86 6.30 15.47
CA ILE A 266 24.25 6.38 15.95
C ILE A 266 24.33 5.50 17.21
N LYS A 267 25.27 4.56 17.23
CA LYS A 267 25.44 3.67 18.38
C LYS A 267 25.68 4.50 19.67
N GLY A 268 24.82 4.29 20.67
CA GLY A 268 24.86 5.01 21.93
C GLY A 268 24.00 6.28 22.01
N HIS A 269 23.23 6.58 20.98
CA HIS A 269 22.22 7.64 20.97
C HIS A 269 20.82 7.07 20.74
N ASP A 270 19.82 7.72 21.30
CA ASP A 270 18.42 7.37 21.04
C ASP A 270 18.06 7.63 19.56
N LEU A 271 17.22 6.77 19.01
CA LEU A 271 16.67 7.00 17.66
C LEU A 271 15.75 8.22 17.69
N PRO A 272 15.84 9.11 16.69
CA PRO A 272 14.89 10.18 16.54
C PRO A 272 13.48 9.63 16.44
N THR A 273 12.57 10.13 17.26
CA THR A 273 11.15 9.83 17.23
C THR A 273 10.39 10.99 16.59
N ILE A 274 9.25 10.69 15.97
CA ILE A 274 8.37 11.73 15.43
C ILE A 274 7.53 12.26 16.59
N ASP A 275 7.85 13.45 17.08
CA ASP A 275 7.15 14.08 18.21
C ASP A 275 5.67 14.35 17.90
N GLY A 276 4.84 14.35 18.95
CA GLY A 276 3.43 14.69 18.87
C GLY A 276 2.56 13.57 18.26
N THR A 277 1.30 13.89 18.00
CA THR A 277 0.30 12.96 17.44
C THR A 277 -0.23 13.47 16.09
N PRO A 278 -0.62 12.56 15.18
CA PRO A 278 -1.31 12.97 13.96
C PRO A 278 -2.56 13.80 14.24
N PRO A 279 -2.99 14.65 13.30
CA PRO A 279 -4.17 15.49 13.49
C PRO A 279 -5.43 14.64 13.62
N ASN A 280 -6.39 15.15 14.38
CA ASN A 280 -7.70 14.51 14.52
C ASN A 280 -8.57 14.83 13.31
N LEU A 281 -8.77 13.85 12.43
CA LEU A 281 -9.49 13.96 11.16
C LEU A 281 -11.02 14.08 11.30
N PHE A 282 -11.55 14.14 12.53
CA PHE A 282 -12.93 14.58 12.78
C PHE A 282 -13.09 16.11 12.64
N PHE A 283 -12.00 16.85 12.66
CA PHE A 283 -11.97 18.29 12.49
C PHE A 283 -11.32 18.65 11.15
N GLU A 284 -11.61 19.85 10.70
CA GLU A 284 -10.95 20.39 9.52
C GLU A 284 -9.46 20.63 9.82
N VAL A 285 -8.60 20.11 8.95
CA VAL A 285 -7.17 20.35 8.99
C VAL A 285 -6.88 21.57 8.12
N LYS A 286 -6.46 22.65 8.73
CA LYS A 286 -5.98 23.85 8.02
C LYS A 286 -4.49 23.68 7.71
N GLY A 287 -4.08 24.17 6.55
CA GLY A 287 -2.68 24.13 6.15
C GLY A 287 -2.11 22.72 5.96
N ASP A 288 -0.80 22.59 6.13
CA ASP A 288 -0.12 21.31 6.11
C ASP A 288 -0.44 20.51 7.38
N ALA A 289 -0.96 19.31 7.20
CA ALA A 289 -1.32 18.41 8.31
C ALA A 289 -0.11 18.07 9.22
N PHE A 290 1.11 18.13 8.70
CA PHE A 290 2.33 17.86 9.45
C PHE A 290 2.92 19.10 10.16
N ALA A 291 2.48 20.31 9.84
CA ALA A 291 3.01 21.55 10.40
C ALA A 291 3.13 21.54 11.94
N PRO A 292 2.14 21.05 12.73
CA PRO A 292 2.25 21.04 14.19
C PRO A 292 3.35 20.13 14.74
N ARG A 293 3.84 19.18 13.92
CA ARG A 293 4.93 18.23 14.27
C ARG A 293 6.25 18.60 13.64
N ASN A 294 6.27 19.59 12.75
CA ASN A 294 7.44 20.05 12.03
C ASN A 294 8.13 21.18 12.80
N LYS A 295 9.29 20.92 13.40
CA LYS A 295 10.05 21.91 14.16
C LYS A 295 10.55 23.10 13.32
N GLN A 296 10.51 22.99 12.01
CA GLN A 296 10.94 24.02 11.05
C GLN A 296 9.77 24.55 10.22
N ALA A 297 8.50 24.35 10.68
CA ALA A 297 7.33 24.80 9.96
C ALA A 297 7.34 26.30 9.69
N LEU A 298 6.97 26.68 8.48
CA LEU A 298 6.77 28.07 8.07
C LEU A 298 5.40 28.57 8.55
N ALA A 299 5.21 29.86 8.69
CA ALA A 299 3.91 30.42 9.08
C ALA A 299 2.79 30.01 8.13
N ILE A 300 3.06 29.95 6.82
CA ILE A 300 2.12 29.56 5.79
C ILE A 300 1.67 28.08 5.92
N ASP A 301 2.53 27.18 6.47
CA ASP A 301 2.16 25.79 6.69
C ASP A 301 0.95 25.64 7.64
N PHE A 302 0.68 26.62 8.49
CA PHE A 302 -0.48 26.63 9.40
C PHE A 302 -1.74 27.23 8.78
N GLU A 303 -1.62 27.94 7.66
CA GLU A 303 -2.71 28.70 7.04
C GLU A 303 -3.21 28.05 5.75
N GLU A 304 -2.29 27.59 4.89
CA GLU A 304 -2.61 27.07 3.55
C GLU A 304 -1.95 25.71 3.29
N GLU A 305 -2.73 24.78 2.74
CA GLU A 305 -2.24 23.48 2.32
C GLU A 305 -1.28 23.64 1.13
N PRO A 306 -0.02 23.11 1.20
CA PRO A 306 0.90 23.21 0.09
C PRO A 306 0.38 22.42 -1.11
N PRO A 307 0.54 22.94 -2.35
CA PRO A 307 0.31 22.17 -3.54
C PRO A 307 1.43 21.14 -3.74
N PHE A 308 1.26 20.23 -4.71
CA PHE A 308 2.40 19.46 -5.19
C PHE A 308 3.34 20.34 -6.00
N PHE A 309 4.62 20.29 -5.67
CA PHE A 309 5.72 20.82 -6.48
C PHE A 309 6.45 19.66 -7.15
N ASP A 310 6.72 19.79 -8.44
CA ASP A 310 7.52 18.82 -9.19
C ASP A 310 9.02 19.08 -8.92
N ILE A 311 9.73 18.05 -8.47
CA ILE A 311 11.17 18.07 -8.19
C ILE A 311 11.90 17.48 -9.41
N SER A 312 11.37 16.38 -9.95
CA SER A 312 11.81 15.73 -11.17
C SER A 312 10.60 15.27 -12.00
N GLU A 313 10.82 14.57 -13.11
CA GLU A 313 9.71 13.93 -13.87
C GLU A 313 8.95 12.87 -13.08
N THR A 314 9.60 12.27 -12.09
CA THR A 314 9.07 11.16 -11.30
C THR A 314 8.83 11.52 -9.82
N HIS A 315 9.41 12.63 -9.35
CA HIS A 315 9.41 13.03 -7.94
C HIS A 315 8.63 14.33 -7.72
N LYS A 316 7.67 14.30 -6.80
CA LYS A 316 6.90 15.47 -6.38
C LYS A 316 6.58 15.41 -4.88
N ALA A 317 6.52 16.57 -4.24
CA ALA A 317 6.21 16.71 -2.82
C ALA A 317 5.26 17.88 -2.55
N LYS A 318 4.43 17.73 -1.51
CA LYS A 318 3.50 18.75 -0.99
C LYS A 318 4.19 19.49 0.14
N THR A 319 5.03 20.48 -0.15
CA THR A 319 5.71 21.28 0.86
C THR A 319 6.02 22.68 0.37
N TRP A 320 5.73 23.69 1.18
CA TRP A 320 6.09 25.07 0.88
C TRP A 320 7.59 25.31 0.81
N TYR A 321 8.43 24.38 1.29
CA TYR A 321 9.90 24.47 1.15
C TYR A 321 10.37 24.50 -0.31
N LEU A 322 9.55 24.04 -1.23
CA LEU A 322 9.83 24.07 -2.68
C LEU A 322 9.33 25.34 -3.38
N ASP A 323 8.60 26.21 -2.67
CA ASP A 323 8.24 27.52 -3.24
C ASP A 323 9.49 28.39 -3.41
N PRO A 324 9.69 29.05 -4.55
CA PRO A 324 10.86 29.90 -4.79
C PRO A 324 11.08 31.02 -3.78
N ARG A 325 10.03 31.41 -3.05
CA ARG A 325 10.06 32.45 -2.01
C ARG A 325 10.44 31.88 -0.63
N ALA A 326 10.46 30.55 -0.47
CA ALA A 326 10.76 29.93 0.80
C ALA A 326 12.24 30.15 1.20
N PRO A 327 12.55 30.22 2.50
CA PRO A 327 13.93 30.23 2.95
C PRO A 327 14.60 28.90 2.57
N LYS A 328 15.93 28.95 2.32
CA LYS A 328 16.71 27.73 2.07
C LYS A 328 16.67 26.84 3.31
N MET A 329 15.96 25.72 3.21
CA MET A 329 15.86 24.74 4.29
C MET A 329 17.05 23.78 4.25
N GLN A 330 17.51 23.37 5.43
CA GLN A 330 18.53 22.34 5.56
C GLN A 330 17.86 20.98 5.85
N GLN A 331 18.14 20.01 4.99
CA GLN A 331 17.77 18.64 5.28
C GLN A 331 18.47 18.16 6.56
N PRO A 332 17.81 17.31 7.38
CA PRO A 332 18.43 16.72 8.56
C PRO A 332 19.76 16.02 8.24
N ASP A 333 20.70 16.04 9.18
CA ASP A 333 22.02 15.39 9.02
C ASP A 333 21.91 13.89 8.72
N SER A 334 20.88 13.23 9.25
CA SER A 334 20.58 11.82 8.97
C SER A 334 20.35 11.58 7.47
N ILE A 335 19.61 12.45 6.80
CA ILE A 335 19.32 12.36 5.35
C ILE A 335 20.57 12.68 4.54
N ARG A 336 21.32 13.72 4.92
CA ARG A 336 22.60 14.06 4.24
C ARG A 336 23.60 12.90 4.30
N ARG A 337 23.73 12.23 5.46
CA ARG A 337 24.61 11.05 5.62
C ARG A 337 24.16 9.84 4.79
N LEU A 338 22.86 9.64 4.55
CA LEU A 338 22.38 8.61 3.63
C LEU A 338 22.93 8.84 2.21
N ARG A 339 22.85 10.09 1.75
CA ARG A 339 23.36 10.51 0.45
C ARG A 339 24.89 10.28 0.33
N GLU A 340 25.66 10.66 1.36
CA GLU A 340 27.12 10.50 1.39
C GLU A 340 27.58 9.03 1.41
N LYS A 341 26.80 8.11 1.99
CA LYS A 341 27.11 6.68 2.02
C LYS A 341 26.86 5.96 0.69
N MET A 342 26.17 6.58 -0.25
CA MET A 342 25.82 6.02 -1.55
C MET A 342 26.62 6.65 -2.73
N ALA A 343 27.26 7.80 -2.49
CA ALA A 343 28.20 8.44 -3.42
C ALA A 343 29.59 7.81 -3.33
#